data_7b1e3aee5d4b5cdbdd0490373291522a
#
_entry.id   7b1e3aee5d4b5cdbdd0490373291522a
#
_cell.length_a   1.000
_cell.length_b   1.000
_cell.length_c   1.000
_cell.angle_alpha   90.00
_cell.angle_beta   90.00
_cell.angle_gamma   90.00
#
_symmetry.space_group_name_H-M   'P 1'
#
loop_
_entity.id
_entity.type
_entity.pdbx_description
1 polymer ?
#
loop_
_entity_poly.entity_id
_entity_poly.type
_entity_poly.pdbx_seq_one_letter_code
_entity_poly.pdbx_strand_id
1 'polypeptide(L)'
;VARNIPPAPGEPRRPFGPRDSGDAWVEGERGRFWGRYGAAGLLAWDPSRGVLLQHRAEWSDQGGTWGLPGGALHAGEGAIDGALREAHEEAAVPAGQLKPWVMSTFSVGYWSYTTVVAEVLAPFEPQMNDSESIALEWVPVESVSSAPLHPGFEASWPSLRPLLGRQPQLVVDAANVVGSRPDGWWRDRFGAAERLRDRLDALAVAGVAAEAASGLLWSPDILMVVEGRARGVSNSAHVRVVDAPGEGDNEIVDQVAALIAGQAKQDVTVITSDRELAARVEDLGGRVHGAAWLTERIDAVTDR
;
A
#
# COMPACT_ATOMS: atom_id res chain seq x y z
N VAL A 1 13.36 -17.60 21.59
CA VAL A 1 14.21 -16.55 21.00
C VAL A 1 14.51 -16.96 19.56
N ALA A 2 14.21 -16.09 18.60
CA ALA A 2 14.48 -16.36 17.19
C ALA A 2 15.99 -16.39 16.89
N ARG A 3 16.40 -17.21 15.94
CA ARG A 3 17.79 -17.35 15.50
C ARG A 3 17.95 -17.03 14.03
N ASN A 4 18.97 -16.25 13.67
CA ASN A 4 19.34 -16.03 12.28
C ASN A 4 20.36 -17.11 11.87
N ILE A 5 20.08 -17.83 10.78
CA ILE A 5 20.91 -18.91 10.26
C ILE A 5 21.33 -18.51 8.84
N PRO A 6 22.61 -18.20 8.58
CA PRO A 6 23.08 -17.94 7.23
C PRO A 6 22.83 -19.16 6.32
N PRO A 7 22.65 -18.95 5.00
CA PRO A 7 22.54 -20.05 4.05
C PRO A 7 23.80 -20.92 4.10
N ALA A 8 23.59 -22.25 4.06
CA ALA A 8 24.68 -23.21 4.05
C ALA A 8 25.42 -23.19 2.70
N PRO A 9 26.75 -23.45 2.66
CA PRO A 9 27.45 -23.63 1.40
C PRO A 9 26.81 -24.74 0.55
N GLY A 10 26.54 -24.41 -0.73
CA GLY A 10 25.85 -25.32 -1.64
C GLY A 10 24.32 -25.34 -1.53
N GLU A 11 23.73 -24.49 -0.70
CA GLU A 11 22.27 -24.31 -0.66
C GLU A 11 21.77 -23.78 -2.02
N PRO A 12 20.77 -24.43 -2.66
CA PRO A 12 20.35 -24.08 -4.02
C PRO A 12 19.98 -22.60 -4.19
N ARG A 13 19.33 -22.02 -3.19
CA ARG A 13 18.93 -20.60 -3.21
C ARG A 13 20.12 -19.64 -3.14
N ARG A 14 21.18 -20.01 -2.41
CA ARG A 14 22.39 -19.19 -2.22
C ARG A 14 23.64 -20.10 -2.19
N PRO A 15 24.01 -20.73 -3.32
CA PRO A 15 25.06 -21.74 -3.35
C PRO A 15 26.44 -21.22 -2.95
N PHE A 16 26.67 -19.90 -3.08
CA PHE A 16 27.93 -19.25 -2.71
C PHE A 16 27.83 -18.44 -1.41
N GLY A 17 26.76 -18.62 -0.61
CA GLY A 17 26.48 -17.86 0.60
C GLY A 17 25.58 -16.66 0.37
N PRO A 18 25.38 -15.81 1.39
CA PRO A 18 24.51 -14.64 1.30
C PRO A 18 24.99 -13.67 0.20
N ARG A 19 24.05 -13.13 -0.60
CA ARG A 19 24.33 -12.08 -1.60
C ARG A 19 24.20 -10.70 -0.99
N ASP A 20 23.30 -10.57 -0.03
CA ASP A 20 22.97 -9.30 0.62
C ASP A 20 22.71 -9.46 2.13
N SER A 21 22.39 -8.35 2.80
CA SER A 21 22.22 -8.30 4.25
C SER A 21 21.00 -9.05 4.76
N GLY A 22 20.00 -9.28 3.89
CA GLY A 22 18.75 -9.96 4.19
C GLY A 22 18.82 -11.48 4.07
N ASP A 23 19.85 -12.02 3.40
CA ASP A 23 19.97 -13.44 3.09
C ASP A 23 20.31 -14.28 4.32
N ALA A 24 19.26 -14.68 5.04
CA ALA A 24 19.37 -15.62 6.14
C ALA A 24 18.02 -16.26 6.42
N TRP A 25 18.06 -17.47 6.98
CA TRP A 25 16.88 -18.07 7.59
C TRP A 25 16.66 -17.50 8.99
N VAL A 26 15.41 -17.27 9.34
CA VAL A 26 15.00 -16.91 10.70
C VAL A 26 14.20 -18.08 11.26
N GLU A 27 14.71 -18.72 12.31
CA GLU A 27 14.08 -19.86 12.96
C GLU A 27 13.53 -19.47 14.33
N GLY A 28 12.29 -19.86 14.61
CA GLY A 28 11.63 -19.64 15.89
C GLY A 28 10.52 -20.66 16.14
N GLU A 29 9.69 -20.43 17.16
CA GLU A 29 8.67 -21.37 17.63
C GLU A 29 7.60 -21.71 16.56
N ARG A 30 7.38 -20.85 15.59
CA ARG A 30 6.38 -21.02 14.53
C ARG A 30 6.95 -21.48 13.19
N GLY A 31 8.24 -21.86 13.17
CA GLY A 31 8.89 -22.37 11.98
C GLY A 31 10.13 -21.59 11.55
N ARG A 32 10.56 -21.87 10.34
CA ARG A 32 11.74 -21.30 9.70
C ARG A 32 11.33 -20.53 8.45
N PHE A 33 11.74 -19.28 8.37
CA PHE A 33 11.35 -18.37 7.29
C PHE A 33 12.57 -17.70 6.67
N TRP A 34 12.51 -17.41 5.37
CA TRP A 34 13.58 -16.73 4.65
C TRP A 34 13.45 -15.22 4.78
N GLY A 35 14.57 -14.55 5.02
CA GLY A 35 14.69 -13.10 5.14
C GLY A 35 14.94 -12.64 6.57
N ARG A 36 16.17 -12.21 6.86
CA ARG A 36 16.60 -11.74 8.19
C ARG A 36 15.76 -10.59 8.72
N TYR A 37 15.33 -9.70 7.84
CA TYR A 37 14.56 -8.49 8.18
C TYR A 37 13.09 -8.63 7.77
N GLY A 38 12.62 -9.87 7.52
CA GLY A 38 11.35 -10.17 6.91
C GLY A 38 11.48 -10.33 5.40
N ALA A 39 10.34 -10.50 4.75
CA ALA A 39 10.25 -10.62 3.30
C ALA A 39 9.07 -9.82 2.76
N ALA A 40 9.12 -9.48 1.48
CA ALA A 40 8.01 -8.84 0.79
C ALA A 40 7.82 -9.40 -0.62
N GLY A 41 6.57 -9.40 -1.10
CA GLY A 41 6.25 -9.81 -2.46
C GLY A 41 5.20 -8.92 -3.08
N LEU A 42 5.24 -8.83 -4.40
CA LEU A 42 4.39 -7.96 -5.19
C LEU A 42 3.19 -8.73 -5.77
N LEU A 43 1.98 -8.32 -5.40
CA LEU A 43 0.76 -8.70 -6.08
C LEU A 43 0.41 -7.61 -7.12
N ALA A 44 1.04 -7.69 -8.30
CA ALA A 44 0.72 -6.80 -9.42
C ALA A 44 -0.61 -7.22 -10.03
N TRP A 45 -1.56 -6.27 -10.11
CA TRP A 45 -2.88 -6.49 -10.67
C TRP A 45 -3.13 -5.61 -11.89
N ASP A 46 -3.52 -6.24 -12.97
CA ASP A 46 -3.97 -5.60 -14.21
C ASP A 46 -5.47 -5.87 -14.39
N PRO A 47 -6.31 -4.83 -14.48
CA PRO A 47 -7.76 -5.01 -14.61
C PRO A 47 -8.21 -5.91 -15.75
N SER A 48 -7.42 -5.99 -16.82
CA SER A 48 -7.73 -6.76 -18.03
C SER A 48 -7.14 -8.17 -18.07
N ARG A 49 -5.99 -8.39 -17.39
CA ARG A 49 -5.22 -9.64 -17.45
C ARG A 49 -5.28 -10.45 -16.14
N GLY A 50 -5.60 -9.83 -15.02
CA GLY A 50 -5.60 -10.46 -13.70
C GLY A 50 -4.36 -10.14 -12.88
N VAL A 51 -3.74 -11.12 -12.24
CA VAL A 51 -2.58 -10.95 -11.37
C VAL A 51 -1.35 -11.63 -11.95
N LEU A 52 -0.18 -11.02 -11.78
CA LEU A 52 1.08 -11.63 -12.18
C LEU A 52 1.51 -12.67 -11.15
N LEU A 53 1.67 -13.91 -11.59
CA LEU A 53 2.19 -15.02 -10.78
C LEU A 53 3.50 -15.55 -11.35
N GLN A 54 4.36 -16.03 -10.44
CA GLN A 54 5.62 -16.70 -10.70
C GLN A 54 5.47 -18.19 -10.43
N HIS A 55 5.78 -19.03 -11.40
CA HIS A 55 5.94 -20.48 -11.20
C HIS A 55 7.36 -20.75 -10.69
N ARG A 56 7.46 -21.17 -9.46
CA ARG A 56 8.71 -21.31 -8.73
C ARG A 56 9.49 -22.54 -9.18
N ALA A 57 10.81 -22.40 -9.33
CA ALA A 57 11.69 -23.51 -9.69
C ALA A 57 11.62 -24.65 -8.66
N GLU A 58 11.71 -25.89 -9.11
CA GLU A 58 11.57 -27.11 -8.30
C GLU A 58 12.55 -27.16 -7.10
N TRP A 59 13.72 -26.56 -7.24
CA TRP A 59 14.74 -26.54 -6.20
C TRP A 59 14.53 -25.44 -5.15
N SER A 60 13.64 -24.48 -5.40
CA SER A 60 13.35 -23.38 -4.48
C SER A 60 12.45 -23.84 -3.31
N ASP A 61 12.32 -23.00 -2.29
CA ASP A 61 11.35 -23.26 -1.20
C ASP A 61 9.94 -23.31 -1.77
N GLN A 62 9.20 -24.41 -1.49
CA GLN A 62 7.89 -24.70 -2.09
C GLN A 62 7.94 -24.72 -3.63
N GLY A 63 9.00 -25.34 -4.21
CA GLY A 63 9.18 -25.46 -5.66
C GLY A 63 8.02 -26.11 -6.37
N GLY A 64 7.82 -25.77 -7.66
CA GLY A 64 6.70 -26.25 -8.46
C GLY A 64 5.35 -25.59 -8.14
N THR A 65 5.31 -24.62 -7.22
CA THR A 65 4.09 -23.86 -6.88
C THR A 65 4.07 -22.48 -7.53
N TRP A 66 2.88 -21.90 -7.63
CA TRP A 66 2.69 -20.54 -8.10
C TRP A 66 2.63 -19.57 -6.91
N GLY A 67 3.43 -18.53 -6.95
CA GLY A 67 3.52 -17.51 -5.91
C GLY A 67 3.65 -16.10 -6.49
N LEU A 68 3.93 -15.17 -5.62
CA LEU A 68 4.22 -13.79 -6.00
C LEU A 68 5.72 -13.62 -6.22
N PRO A 69 6.18 -12.82 -7.20
CA PRO A 69 7.54 -12.34 -7.21
C PRO A 69 7.88 -11.65 -5.89
N GLY A 70 9.00 -12.00 -5.26
CA GLY A 70 9.35 -11.46 -3.96
C GLY A 70 10.42 -12.24 -3.21
N GLY A 71 11.02 -11.58 -2.23
CA GLY A 71 12.14 -12.13 -1.47
C GLY A 71 12.45 -11.40 -0.19
N ALA A 72 13.69 -11.54 0.29
CA ALA A 72 14.14 -11.01 1.56
C ALA A 72 14.32 -9.48 1.50
N LEU A 73 13.89 -8.78 2.55
CA LEU A 73 14.18 -7.37 2.72
C LEU A 73 15.65 -7.14 3.10
N HIS A 74 16.25 -6.08 2.57
CA HIS A 74 17.55 -5.59 2.99
C HIS A 74 17.47 -4.85 4.33
N ALA A 75 18.62 -4.60 4.95
CA ALA A 75 18.69 -3.82 6.19
C ALA A 75 18.14 -2.40 5.96
N GLY A 76 17.07 -2.04 6.67
CA GLY A 76 16.43 -0.73 6.59
C GLY A 76 15.56 -0.50 5.34
N GLU A 77 15.36 -1.54 4.52
CA GLU A 77 14.49 -1.46 3.34
C GLU A 77 13.01 -1.53 3.73
N GLY A 78 12.19 -0.65 3.14
CA GLY A 78 10.75 -0.68 3.27
C GLY A 78 10.12 -1.83 2.47
N ALA A 79 8.94 -2.31 2.90
CA ALA A 79 8.28 -3.44 2.23
C ALA A 79 7.89 -3.13 0.78
N ILE A 80 7.49 -1.89 0.46
CA ILE A 80 7.16 -1.48 -0.91
C ILE A 80 8.41 -1.53 -1.78
N ASP A 81 9.52 -0.94 -1.32
CA ASP A 81 10.77 -0.90 -2.07
C ASP A 81 11.32 -2.31 -2.31
N GLY A 82 11.30 -3.16 -1.27
CA GLY A 82 11.74 -4.54 -1.37
C GLY A 82 10.89 -5.37 -2.33
N ALA A 83 9.55 -5.26 -2.26
CA ALA A 83 8.66 -5.97 -3.18
C ALA A 83 8.84 -5.52 -4.64
N LEU A 84 9.02 -4.23 -4.89
CA LEU A 84 9.26 -3.69 -6.22
C LEU A 84 10.64 -4.09 -6.76
N ARG A 85 11.69 -4.05 -5.92
CA ARG A 85 13.05 -4.50 -6.26
C ARG A 85 13.06 -5.97 -6.66
N GLU A 86 12.53 -6.85 -5.80
CA GLU A 86 12.48 -8.29 -6.07
C GLU A 86 11.67 -8.60 -7.35
N ALA A 87 10.50 -7.97 -7.52
CA ALA A 87 9.70 -8.15 -8.72
C ALA A 87 10.41 -7.65 -9.99
N HIS A 88 11.24 -6.61 -9.89
CA HIS A 88 12.09 -6.17 -10.99
C HIS A 88 13.21 -7.18 -11.29
N GLU A 89 13.88 -7.67 -10.25
CA GLU A 89 14.98 -8.64 -10.37
C GLU A 89 14.51 -9.97 -10.93
N GLU A 90 13.38 -10.50 -10.47
CA GLU A 90 12.86 -11.82 -10.87
C GLU A 90 12.04 -11.80 -12.16
N ALA A 91 11.24 -10.73 -12.36
CA ALA A 91 10.21 -10.69 -13.40
C ALA A 91 10.27 -9.45 -14.32
N ALA A 92 11.33 -8.63 -14.24
CA ALA A 92 11.49 -7.38 -14.99
C ALA A 92 10.31 -6.40 -14.83
N VAL A 93 9.60 -6.44 -13.70
CA VAL A 93 8.47 -5.56 -13.44
C VAL A 93 8.95 -4.11 -13.35
N PRO A 94 8.42 -3.18 -14.16
CA PRO A 94 8.84 -1.78 -14.15
C PRO A 94 8.16 -1.02 -13.02
N ALA A 95 8.88 -0.71 -11.96
CA ALA A 95 8.35 -0.03 -10.76
C ALA A 95 7.57 1.26 -11.07
N GLY A 96 8.02 2.05 -12.05
CA GLY A 96 7.35 3.30 -12.47
C GLY A 96 6.00 3.10 -13.19
N GLN A 97 5.61 1.87 -13.51
CA GLN A 97 4.32 1.52 -14.11
C GLN A 97 3.34 0.89 -13.11
N LEU A 98 3.68 0.94 -11.82
CA LEU A 98 2.88 0.38 -10.76
C LEU A 98 2.47 1.47 -9.76
N LYS A 99 1.26 1.30 -9.23
CA LYS A 99 0.73 2.11 -8.14
C LYS A 99 0.39 1.20 -6.95
N PRO A 100 1.29 1.10 -5.95
CA PRO A 100 0.95 0.43 -4.70
C PRO A 100 -0.19 1.14 -3.98
N TRP A 101 -1.19 0.40 -3.46
CA TRP A 101 -2.26 1.01 -2.69
C TRP A 101 -2.58 0.32 -1.37
N VAL A 102 -2.10 -0.92 -1.18
CA VAL A 102 -2.28 -1.61 0.09
C VAL A 102 -1.13 -2.56 0.39
N MET A 103 -0.76 -2.63 1.65
CA MET A 103 0.18 -3.59 2.21
C MET A 103 -0.56 -4.51 3.18
N SER A 104 -0.43 -5.82 3.00
CA SER A 104 -0.98 -6.84 3.89
C SER A 104 0.16 -7.61 4.54
N THR A 105 0.33 -7.47 5.86
CA THR A 105 1.44 -8.07 6.60
C THR A 105 0.98 -9.24 7.43
N PHE A 106 1.52 -10.42 7.12
CA PHE A 106 1.50 -11.60 7.98
C PHE A 106 2.70 -11.56 8.93
N SER A 107 2.48 -11.77 10.23
CA SER A 107 3.55 -11.76 11.22
C SER A 107 3.43 -12.93 12.19
N VAL A 108 4.57 -13.51 12.50
CA VAL A 108 4.74 -14.52 13.57
C VAL A 108 5.46 -13.93 14.79
N GLY A 109 5.61 -12.61 14.85
CA GLY A 109 6.25 -11.88 15.93
C GLY A 109 7.76 -11.69 15.75
N TYR A 110 8.48 -12.72 15.34
CA TYR A 110 9.93 -12.66 15.08
C TYR A 110 10.28 -12.56 13.59
N TRP A 111 9.31 -12.71 12.71
CA TRP A 111 9.43 -12.60 11.27
C TRP A 111 8.11 -12.13 10.67
N SER A 112 8.15 -11.47 9.52
CA SER A 112 6.96 -11.02 8.79
C SER A 112 7.14 -11.15 7.29
N TYR A 113 6.01 -11.34 6.60
CA TYR A 113 5.90 -11.24 5.15
C TYR A 113 4.86 -10.18 4.80
N THR A 114 5.24 -9.23 3.95
CA THR A 114 4.33 -8.17 3.49
C THR A 114 4.01 -8.37 2.01
N THR A 115 2.73 -8.59 1.70
CA THR A 115 2.23 -8.51 0.33
C THR A 115 1.90 -7.07 -0.01
N VAL A 116 2.57 -6.53 -1.03
CA VAL A 116 2.29 -5.22 -1.60
C VAL A 116 1.36 -5.42 -2.79
N VAL A 117 0.14 -4.90 -2.71
CA VAL A 117 -0.82 -4.92 -3.80
C VAL A 117 -0.67 -3.64 -4.62
N ALA A 118 -0.43 -3.78 -5.92
CA ALA A 118 -0.22 -2.66 -6.81
C ALA A 118 -1.00 -2.80 -8.11
N GLU A 119 -1.59 -1.69 -8.59
CA GLU A 119 -2.23 -1.60 -9.90
C GLU A 119 -1.19 -1.37 -10.99
N VAL A 120 -1.39 -2.02 -12.11
CA VAL A 120 -0.61 -1.78 -13.34
C VAL A 120 -1.19 -0.56 -14.06
N LEU A 121 -0.42 0.53 -14.09
CA LEU A 121 -0.82 1.79 -14.75
C LEU A 121 -0.58 1.78 -16.26
N ALA A 122 0.42 1.02 -16.72
CA ALA A 122 0.72 0.83 -18.11
C ALA A 122 1.12 -0.64 -18.39
N PRO A 123 0.59 -1.27 -19.45
CA PRO A 123 0.87 -2.67 -19.76
C PRO A 123 2.37 -2.93 -19.96
N PHE A 124 2.85 -4.04 -19.45
CA PHE A 124 4.20 -4.56 -19.67
C PHE A 124 4.17 -6.08 -19.81
N GLU A 125 5.22 -6.65 -20.40
CA GLU A 125 5.41 -8.10 -20.45
C GLU A 125 6.50 -8.51 -19.46
N PRO A 126 6.20 -9.42 -18.52
CA PRO A 126 7.18 -9.90 -17.56
C PRO A 126 8.24 -10.74 -18.27
N GLN A 127 9.48 -10.69 -17.77
CA GLN A 127 10.60 -11.45 -18.31
C GLN A 127 11.29 -12.18 -17.16
N MET A 128 11.57 -13.47 -17.36
CA MET A 128 12.36 -14.26 -16.40
C MET A 128 13.80 -13.77 -16.42
N ASN A 129 14.24 -13.15 -15.36
CA ASN A 129 15.61 -12.61 -15.23
C ASN A 129 16.52 -13.48 -14.37
N ASP A 130 15.95 -14.46 -13.67
CA ASP A 130 16.70 -15.35 -12.80
C ASP A 130 16.34 -16.82 -13.01
N SER A 131 17.01 -17.72 -12.27
CA SER A 131 16.77 -19.16 -12.32
C SER A 131 15.74 -19.63 -11.27
N GLU A 132 15.21 -18.73 -10.45
CA GLU A 132 14.21 -19.03 -9.41
C GLU A 132 12.81 -19.22 -10.00
N SER A 133 12.60 -18.78 -11.27
CA SER A 133 11.34 -18.89 -12.01
C SER A 133 11.41 -19.96 -13.13
N ILE A 134 10.32 -20.72 -13.30
CA ILE A 134 10.08 -21.58 -14.47
C ILE A 134 9.20 -20.86 -15.49
N ALA A 135 8.23 -20.08 -15.02
CA ALA A 135 7.32 -19.29 -15.83
C ALA A 135 6.82 -18.05 -15.06
N LEU A 136 6.38 -17.06 -15.83
CA LEU A 136 5.68 -15.87 -15.34
C LEU A 136 4.41 -15.71 -16.16
N GLU A 137 3.26 -15.62 -15.49
CA GLU A 137 1.96 -15.57 -16.18
C GLU A 137 1.02 -14.55 -15.54
N TRP A 138 0.25 -13.88 -16.39
CA TRP A 138 -0.92 -13.13 -15.99
C TRP A 138 -2.09 -14.08 -15.83
N VAL A 139 -2.54 -14.28 -14.60
CA VAL A 139 -3.61 -15.23 -14.27
C VAL A 139 -4.89 -14.47 -13.94
N PRO A 140 -6.00 -14.75 -14.65
CA PRO A 140 -7.31 -14.16 -14.32
C PRO A 140 -7.65 -14.39 -12.84
N VAL A 141 -8.21 -13.36 -12.17
CA VAL A 141 -8.46 -13.36 -10.71
C VAL A 141 -9.29 -14.56 -10.25
N GLU A 142 -10.27 -14.97 -11.06
CA GLU A 142 -11.14 -16.14 -10.80
C GLU A 142 -10.40 -17.48 -10.93
N SER A 143 -9.31 -17.52 -11.68
CA SER A 143 -8.55 -18.73 -11.95
C SER A 143 -7.40 -18.96 -10.98
N VAL A 144 -7.02 -17.98 -10.18
CA VAL A 144 -5.87 -18.05 -9.25
C VAL A 144 -5.97 -19.26 -8.32
N SER A 145 -7.13 -19.49 -7.71
CA SER A 145 -7.33 -20.62 -6.79
C SER A 145 -7.30 -22.01 -7.45
N SER A 146 -7.23 -22.09 -8.78
CA SER A 146 -7.13 -23.35 -9.52
C SER A 146 -5.69 -23.80 -9.74
N ALA A 147 -4.72 -22.89 -9.52
CA ALA A 147 -3.30 -23.22 -9.62
C ALA A 147 -2.79 -23.86 -8.32
N PRO A 148 -1.73 -24.69 -8.37
CA PRO A 148 -1.04 -25.16 -7.16
C PRO A 148 -0.28 -23.97 -6.53
N LEU A 149 -0.94 -23.27 -5.63
CA LEU A 149 -0.37 -22.05 -5.02
C LEU A 149 0.68 -22.36 -3.95
N HIS A 150 1.64 -21.44 -3.81
CA HIS A 150 2.51 -21.41 -2.64
C HIS A 150 1.66 -21.33 -1.37
N PRO A 151 1.88 -22.18 -0.33
CA PRO A 151 0.97 -22.28 0.83
C PRO A 151 0.71 -20.94 1.54
N GLY A 152 1.72 -20.08 1.66
CA GLY A 152 1.56 -18.73 2.24
C GLY A 152 0.68 -17.82 1.40
N PHE A 153 0.77 -17.92 0.07
CA PHE A 153 -0.07 -17.16 -0.84
C PHE A 153 -1.50 -17.73 -0.87
N GLU A 154 -1.65 -19.03 -0.91
CA GLU A 154 -2.96 -19.70 -0.82
C GLU A 154 -3.74 -19.26 0.43
N ALA A 155 -3.07 -19.26 1.58
CA ALA A 155 -3.68 -18.84 2.85
C ALA A 155 -4.07 -17.35 2.87
N SER A 156 -3.33 -16.48 2.17
CA SER A 156 -3.59 -15.02 2.14
C SER A 156 -4.55 -14.60 1.03
N TRP A 157 -4.66 -15.37 -0.06
CA TRP A 157 -5.46 -15.02 -1.23
C TRP A 157 -6.93 -14.66 -0.94
N PRO A 158 -7.67 -15.38 -0.07
CA PRO A 158 -9.06 -15.02 0.25
C PRO A 158 -9.20 -13.61 0.84
N SER A 159 -8.19 -13.11 1.55
CA SER A 159 -8.17 -11.76 2.11
C SER A 159 -7.62 -10.70 1.15
N LEU A 160 -6.74 -11.09 0.22
CA LEU A 160 -6.15 -10.19 -0.77
C LEU A 160 -7.08 -9.94 -1.97
N ARG A 161 -7.76 -10.98 -2.45
CA ARG A 161 -8.66 -10.89 -3.61
C ARG A 161 -9.71 -9.76 -3.51
N PRO A 162 -10.40 -9.55 -2.37
CA PRO A 162 -11.37 -8.45 -2.24
C PRO A 162 -10.78 -7.05 -2.29
N LEU A 163 -9.44 -6.92 -2.14
CA LEU A 163 -8.74 -5.64 -2.17
C LEU A 163 -8.42 -5.19 -3.60
N LEU A 164 -8.46 -6.10 -4.57
CA LEU A 164 -8.20 -5.79 -5.97
C LEU A 164 -9.24 -4.83 -6.54
N GLY A 165 -8.77 -3.78 -7.19
CA GLY A 165 -9.62 -2.74 -7.78
C GLY A 165 -10.28 -1.81 -6.76
N ARG A 166 -9.96 -1.91 -5.47
CA ARG A 166 -10.38 -0.93 -4.46
C ARG A 166 -9.32 0.15 -4.37
N GLN A 167 -9.69 1.38 -4.72
CA GLN A 167 -8.81 2.54 -4.60
C GLN A 167 -9.27 3.39 -3.41
N PRO A 168 -8.54 3.37 -2.29
CA PRO A 168 -8.88 4.19 -1.15
C PRO A 168 -8.65 5.68 -1.48
N GLN A 169 -9.69 6.49 -1.27
CA GLN A 169 -9.66 7.93 -1.46
C GLN A 169 -9.87 8.61 -0.12
N LEU A 170 -8.99 9.52 0.24
CA LEU A 170 -9.12 10.34 1.44
C LEU A 170 -9.35 11.80 1.03
N VAL A 171 -10.57 12.29 1.21
CA VAL A 171 -10.91 13.69 0.96
C VAL A 171 -10.86 14.46 2.28
N VAL A 172 -10.01 15.48 2.35
CA VAL A 172 -9.71 16.21 3.57
C VAL A 172 -10.30 17.61 3.50
N ASP A 173 -11.21 17.93 4.40
CA ASP A 173 -11.66 19.28 4.70
C ASP A 173 -10.54 20.02 5.46
N ALA A 174 -9.73 20.79 4.73
CA ALA A 174 -8.57 21.46 5.31
C ALA A 174 -8.97 22.49 6.36
N ALA A 175 -10.06 23.20 6.17
CA ALA A 175 -10.51 24.23 7.11
C ALA A 175 -10.92 23.61 8.45
N ASN A 176 -11.64 22.50 8.42
CA ASN A 176 -12.08 21.76 9.62
C ASN A 176 -10.91 21.12 10.35
N VAL A 177 -10.00 20.45 9.62
CA VAL A 177 -8.83 19.79 10.24
C VAL A 177 -7.87 20.80 10.85
N VAL A 178 -7.52 21.88 10.12
CA VAL A 178 -6.68 22.98 10.64
C VAL A 178 -7.37 23.66 11.82
N GLY A 179 -8.68 23.93 11.73
CA GLY A 179 -9.47 24.55 12.77
C GLY A 179 -9.61 23.74 14.05
N SER A 180 -9.40 22.42 13.99
CA SER A 180 -9.51 21.54 15.16
C SER A 180 -8.40 21.71 16.19
N ARG A 181 -7.30 22.39 15.85
CA ARG A 181 -6.15 22.64 16.74
C ARG A 181 -5.99 24.14 17.05
N PRO A 182 -5.89 24.55 18.32
CA PRO A 182 -5.72 25.96 18.69
C PRO A 182 -4.24 26.39 18.62
N ASP A 183 -3.58 26.20 17.48
CA ASP A 183 -2.14 26.46 17.27
C ASP A 183 -1.85 27.84 16.64
N GLY A 184 -2.86 28.70 16.53
CA GLY A 184 -2.72 30.04 15.95
C GLY A 184 -2.91 30.09 14.43
N TRP A 185 -3.46 29.06 13.80
CA TRP A 185 -3.72 28.92 12.37
C TRP A 185 -4.46 30.11 11.76
N TRP A 186 -5.29 30.84 12.52
CA TRP A 186 -6.05 32.01 12.04
C TRP A 186 -5.17 33.19 11.66
N ARG A 187 -3.90 33.25 12.11
CA ARG A 187 -2.92 34.29 11.77
C ARG A 187 -2.29 34.04 10.41
N ASP A 188 -2.12 32.77 10.04
CA ASP A 188 -1.51 32.33 8.79
C ASP A 188 -2.23 31.09 8.27
N ARG A 189 -3.39 31.30 7.63
CA ARG A 189 -4.22 30.21 7.10
C ARG A 189 -3.55 29.45 5.96
N PHE A 190 -2.82 30.17 5.10
CA PHE A 190 -2.10 29.58 3.97
C PHE A 190 -0.99 28.65 4.49
N GLY A 191 -0.10 29.13 5.32
CA GLY A 191 0.97 28.29 5.89
C GLY A 191 0.44 27.15 6.76
N ALA A 192 -0.70 27.31 7.44
CA ALA A 192 -1.33 26.20 8.17
C ALA A 192 -1.81 25.09 7.22
N ALA A 193 -2.37 25.45 6.06
CA ALA A 193 -2.79 24.49 5.04
C ALA A 193 -1.58 23.82 4.36
N GLU A 194 -0.48 24.54 4.12
CA GLU A 194 0.77 23.92 3.62
C GLU A 194 1.33 22.89 4.60
N ARG A 195 1.40 23.24 5.89
CA ARG A 195 1.84 22.29 6.92
C ARG A 195 0.95 21.05 7.01
N LEU A 196 -0.37 21.21 6.84
CA LEU A 196 -1.29 20.07 6.78
C LEU A 196 -0.99 19.20 5.56
N ARG A 197 -0.85 19.79 4.36
CA ARG A 197 -0.48 19.06 3.13
C ARG A 197 0.79 18.25 3.31
N ASP A 198 1.87 18.83 3.88
CA ASP A 198 3.15 18.14 4.07
C ASP A 198 3.02 16.96 5.04
N ARG A 199 2.20 17.11 6.09
CA ARG A 199 1.91 16.02 7.03
C ARG A 199 1.04 14.92 6.40
N LEU A 200 0.11 15.27 5.53
CA LEU A 200 -0.68 14.32 4.75
C LEU A 200 0.20 13.55 3.75
N ASP A 201 1.17 14.22 3.14
CA ASP A 201 2.15 13.58 2.25
C ASP A 201 2.96 12.50 2.99
N ALA A 202 3.46 12.82 4.18
CA ALA A 202 4.14 11.85 5.04
C ALA A 202 3.22 10.68 5.45
N LEU A 203 1.94 10.94 5.72
CA LEU A 203 0.94 9.91 6.03
C LEU A 203 0.67 8.99 4.83
N ALA A 204 0.60 9.54 3.61
CA ALA A 204 0.41 8.75 2.39
C ALA A 204 1.56 7.75 2.17
N VAL A 205 2.80 8.17 2.46
CA VAL A 205 4.00 7.32 2.38
C VAL A 205 3.99 6.24 3.47
N ALA A 206 3.64 6.60 4.70
CA ALA A 206 3.60 5.67 5.83
C ALA A 206 2.44 4.67 5.77
N GLY A 207 1.37 5.03 5.08
CA GLY A 207 0.13 4.27 5.01
C GLY A 207 -0.80 4.47 6.21
N VAL A 208 -2.08 4.24 5.99
CA VAL A 208 -3.16 4.33 6.98
C VAL A 208 -3.60 2.93 7.39
N ALA A 209 -3.53 2.62 8.68
CA ALA A 209 -3.97 1.33 9.20
C ALA A 209 -5.47 1.13 8.99
N ALA A 210 -5.85 -0.05 8.48
CA ALA A 210 -7.24 -0.44 8.36
C ALA A 210 -7.84 -0.72 9.73
N GLU A 211 -9.04 -0.20 10.01
CA GLU A 211 -9.71 -0.42 11.29
C GLU A 211 -10.18 -1.87 11.48
N ALA A 212 -10.54 -2.52 10.38
CA ALA A 212 -11.17 -3.85 10.41
C ALA A 212 -10.18 -5.02 10.30
N ALA A 213 -8.90 -4.78 10.01
CA ALA A 213 -7.94 -5.86 9.75
C ALA A 213 -6.54 -5.51 10.27
N SER A 214 -6.07 -6.27 11.23
CA SER A 214 -4.69 -6.17 11.73
C SER A 214 -3.69 -6.51 10.62
N GLY A 215 -2.65 -5.68 10.48
CA GLY A 215 -1.60 -5.87 9.47
C GLY A 215 -1.94 -5.35 8.08
N LEU A 216 -3.08 -4.66 7.90
CA LEU A 216 -3.45 -4.03 6.65
C LEU A 216 -3.19 -2.52 6.71
N LEU A 217 -2.35 -2.01 5.81
CA LEU A 217 -2.06 -0.59 5.63
C LEU A 217 -2.51 -0.16 4.24
N TRP A 218 -3.30 0.92 4.19
CA TRP A 218 -3.73 1.54 2.93
C TRP A 218 -2.83 2.72 2.58
N SER A 219 -2.48 2.87 1.31
CA SER A 219 -1.88 4.08 0.76
C SER A 219 -2.97 4.81 -0.04
N PRO A 220 -3.77 5.69 0.60
CA PRO A 220 -4.87 6.36 -0.06
C PRO A 220 -4.37 7.43 -1.02
N ASP A 221 -5.11 7.66 -2.10
CA ASP A 221 -5.01 8.92 -2.81
C ASP A 221 -5.62 10.01 -1.93
N ILE A 222 -4.86 11.07 -1.68
CA ILE A 222 -5.29 12.16 -0.81
C ILE A 222 -5.66 13.40 -1.63
N LEU A 223 -6.88 13.85 -1.42
CA LEU A 223 -7.39 15.10 -1.97
C LEU A 223 -7.67 16.05 -0.80
N MET A 224 -6.98 17.18 -0.76
CA MET A 224 -7.17 18.22 0.23
C MET A 224 -7.92 19.40 -0.38
N VAL A 225 -9.12 19.71 0.15
CA VAL A 225 -9.89 20.87 -0.28
C VAL A 225 -9.56 22.06 0.60
N VAL A 226 -9.18 23.17 -0.02
CA VAL A 226 -8.86 24.43 0.64
C VAL A 226 -9.80 25.54 0.19
N GLU A 227 -10.07 26.50 1.07
CA GLU A 227 -10.95 27.63 0.81
C GLU A 227 -10.39 28.95 1.32
N GLY A 228 -11.02 30.05 0.93
CA GLY A 228 -10.74 31.39 1.44
C GLY A 228 -9.26 31.79 1.29
N ARG A 229 -8.60 32.13 2.41
CA ARG A 229 -7.18 32.55 2.42
C ARG A 229 -6.19 31.38 2.34
N ALA A 230 -6.64 30.13 2.37
CA ALA A 230 -5.81 28.97 2.17
C ALA A 230 -5.70 28.55 0.70
N ARG A 231 -6.42 29.20 -0.22
CA ARG A 231 -6.33 28.91 -1.67
C ARG A 231 -4.93 29.20 -2.21
N GLY A 232 -4.55 28.44 -3.23
CA GLY A 232 -3.26 28.55 -3.91
C GLY A 232 -2.16 27.69 -3.30
N VAL A 233 -2.47 26.85 -2.31
CA VAL A 233 -1.53 25.83 -1.83
C VAL A 233 -1.25 24.82 -2.94
N SER A 234 0.03 24.60 -3.24
CA SER A 234 0.44 23.68 -4.31
C SER A 234 0.24 22.21 -3.92
N ASN A 235 0.06 21.33 -4.90
CA ASN A 235 0.11 19.89 -4.72
C ASN A 235 1.47 19.45 -4.14
N SER A 236 1.50 18.30 -3.47
CA SER A 236 2.74 17.57 -3.19
C SER A 236 2.83 16.29 -4.05
N ALA A 237 3.77 15.41 -3.75
CA ALA A 237 3.93 14.15 -4.48
C ALA A 237 2.71 13.22 -4.33
N HIS A 238 2.08 13.21 -3.15
CA HIS A 238 0.99 12.27 -2.81
C HIS A 238 -0.32 12.96 -2.42
N VAL A 239 -0.35 14.31 -2.42
CA VAL A 239 -1.55 15.08 -2.06
C VAL A 239 -1.93 16.03 -3.19
N ARG A 240 -3.13 15.80 -3.74
CA ARG A 240 -3.76 16.74 -4.67
C ARG A 240 -4.52 17.79 -3.87
N VAL A 241 -4.27 19.07 -4.15
CA VAL A 241 -4.96 20.20 -3.52
C VAL A 241 -5.97 20.77 -4.49
N VAL A 242 -7.18 21.06 -4.00
CA VAL A 242 -8.26 21.66 -4.77
C VAL A 242 -8.71 22.94 -4.09
N ASP A 243 -8.67 24.04 -4.83
CA ASP A 243 -9.20 25.34 -4.40
C ASP A 243 -10.72 25.36 -4.59
N ALA A 244 -11.47 25.44 -3.50
CA ALA A 244 -12.91 25.62 -3.58
C ALA A 244 -13.25 27.01 -4.15
N PRO A 245 -14.01 27.15 -5.26
CA PRO A 245 -14.34 28.44 -5.82
C PRO A 245 -15.26 29.26 -4.90
N GLY A 246 -16.06 28.59 -4.08
CA GLY A 246 -16.97 29.15 -3.08
C GLY A 246 -16.69 28.58 -1.69
N GLU A 247 -17.70 27.98 -1.10
CA GLU A 247 -17.63 27.25 0.16
C GLU A 247 -16.95 25.88 -0.02
N GLY A 248 -16.10 25.49 0.91
CA GLY A 248 -15.37 24.23 0.88
C GLY A 248 -16.28 23.01 0.86
N ASP A 249 -17.39 23.05 1.60
CA ASP A 249 -18.35 21.95 1.72
C ASP A 249 -18.95 21.54 0.36
N ASN A 250 -19.30 22.54 -0.46
CA ASN A 250 -19.87 22.27 -1.79
C ASN A 250 -18.82 21.61 -2.71
N GLU A 251 -17.58 22.09 -2.66
CA GLU A 251 -16.48 21.51 -3.43
C GLU A 251 -16.20 20.07 -2.97
N ILE A 252 -16.20 19.80 -1.66
CA ILE A 252 -16.01 18.44 -1.12
C ILE A 252 -17.09 17.49 -1.65
N VAL A 253 -18.36 17.91 -1.59
CA VAL A 253 -19.49 17.09 -2.11
C VAL A 253 -19.35 16.82 -3.60
N ASP A 254 -18.96 17.82 -4.40
CA ASP A 254 -18.76 17.67 -5.84
C ASP A 254 -17.60 16.70 -6.15
N GLN A 255 -16.48 16.80 -5.42
CA GLN A 255 -15.35 15.88 -5.55
C GLN A 255 -15.74 14.45 -5.15
N VAL A 256 -16.48 14.27 -4.05
CA VAL A 256 -16.97 12.95 -3.61
C VAL A 256 -17.90 12.35 -4.65
N ALA A 257 -18.84 13.12 -5.18
CA ALA A 257 -19.76 12.67 -6.23
C ALA A 257 -19.00 12.22 -7.48
N ALA A 258 -18.00 12.99 -7.91
CA ALA A 258 -17.15 12.65 -9.05
C ALA A 258 -16.34 11.36 -8.83
N LEU A 259 -15.77 11.19 -7.62
CA LEU A 259 -15.03 9.99 -7.25
C LEU A 259 -15.92 8.73 -7.25
N ILE A 260 -17.13 8.83 -6.68
CA ILE A 260 -18.08 7.69 -6.59
C ILE A 260 -18.65 7.34 -7.97
N ALA A 261 -18.88 8.34 -8.83
CA ALA A 261 -19.38 8.12 -10.20
C ALA A 261 -18.31 7.49 -11.13
N GLY A 262 -17.05 7.45 -10.73
CA GLY A 262 -15.95 6.87 -11.49
C GLY A 262 -16.11 5.35 -11.71
N GLN A 263 -15.35 4.79 -12.68
CA GLN A 263 -15.48 3.37 -13.06
C GLN A 263 -14.83 2.40 -12.06
N ALA A 264 -13.90 2.86 -11.22
CA ALA A 264 -13.27 2.03 -10.18
C ALA A 264 -14.14 2.01 -8.91
N LYS A 265 -14.11 0.89 -8.17
CA LYS A 265 -14.70 0.82 -6.82
C LYS A 265 -13.89 1.68 -5.87
N GLN A 266 -14.26 2.94 -5.76
CA GLN A 266 -13.58 3.88 -4.89
C GLN A 266 -14.13 3.77 -3.47
N ASP A 267 -13.25 3.53 -2.50
CA ASP A 267 -13.56 3.60 -1.07
C ASP A 267 -13.30 5.06 -0.62
N VAL A 268 -14.30 5.92 -0.79
CA VAL A 268 -14.16 7.35 -0.45
C VAL A 268 -14.41 7.58 1.04
N THR A 269 -13.44 8.18 1.70
CA THR A 269 -13.53 8.60 3.10
C THR A 269 -13.28 10.11 3.19
N VAL A 270 -14.20 10.84 3.79
CA VAL A 270 -14.09 12.29 4.01
C VAL A 270 -13.69 12.57 5.45
N ILE A 271 -12.76 13.48 5.65
CA ILE A 271 -12.35 13.93 6.97
C ILE A 271 -12.95 15.30 7.26
N THR A 272 -13.98 15.30 8.07
CA THR A 272 -14.64 16.52 8.57
C THR A 272 -15.35 16.24 9.90
N SER A 273 -15.50 17.25 10.75
CA SER A 273 -16.33 17.19 11.95
C SER A 273 -17.65 17.98 11.78
N ASP A 274 -17.87 18.54 10.58
CA ASP A 274 -19.12 19.18 10.23
C ASP A 274 -20.21 18.14 9.97
N ARG A 275 -21.33 18.25 10.73
CA ARG A 275 -22.40 17.26 10.66
C ARG A 275 -23.27 17.39 9.42
N GLU A 276 -23.42 18.61 8.89
CA GLU A 276 -24.20 18.85 7.68
C GLU A 276 -23.45 18.30 6.46
N LEU A 277 -22.16 18.60 6.37
CA LEU A 277 -21.30 18.03 5.33
C LEU A 277 -21.24 16.50 5.44
N ALA A 278 -21.09 15.95 6.66
CA ALA A 278 -21.08 14.50 6.88
C ALA A 278 -22.34 13.81 6.34
N ALA A 279 -23.53 14.33 6.63
CA ALA A 279 -24.77 13.78 6.14
C ALA A 279 -24.83 13.79 4.58
N ARG A 280 -24.41 14.89 3.95
CA ARG A 280 -24.38 15.00 2.48
C ARG A 280 -23.42 13.98 1.84
N VAL A 281 -22.28 13.71 2.48
CA VAL A 281 -21.28 12.71 2.02
C VAL A 281 -21.83 11.29 2.17
N GLU A 282 -22.46 10.97 3.31
CA GLU A 282 -23.05 9.66 3.59
C GLU A 282 -24.21 9.36 2.63
N ASP A 283 -25.03 10.33 2.29
CA ASP A 283 -26.10 10.22 1.28
C ASP A 283 -25.55 9.86 -0.12
N LEU A 284 -24.32 10.25 -0.44
CA LEU A 284 -23.61 9.86 -1.66
C LEU A 284 -22.99 8.45 -1.57
N GLY A 285 -22.94 7.84 -0.38
CA GLY A 285 -22.28 6.55 -0.14
C GLY A 285 -20.81 6.65 0.30
N GLY A 286 -20.31 7.84 0.61
CA GLY A 286 -19.00 8.04 1.23
C GLY A 286 -19.01 7.70 2.72
N ARG A 287 -17.83 7.49 3.30
CA ARG A 287 -17.63 7.35 4.75
C ARG A 287 -17.09 8.65 5.32
N VAL A 288 -17.36 8.91 6.60
CA VAL A 288 -16.88 10.12 7.27
C VAL A 288 -16.14 9.78 8.56
N HIS A 289 -15.00 10.44 8.77
CA HIS A 289 -14.30 10.48 10.05
C HIS A 289 -14.06 11.93 10.48
N GLY A 290 -14.04 12.15 11.80
CA GLY A 290 -13.75 13.48 12.36
C GLY A 290 -12.25 13.85 12.23
N ALA A 291 -11.95 15.15 12.37
CA ALA A 291 -10.58 15.67 12.32
C ALA A 291 -9.63 14.99 13.32
N ALA A 292 -10.11 14.59 14.50
CA ALA A 292 -9.33 13.89 15.50
C ALA A 292 -8.78 12.55 14.99
N TRP A 293 -9.60 11.78 14.26
CA TRP A 293 -9.20 10.51 13.64
C TRP A 293 -7.98 10.67 12.73
N LEU A 294 -7.95 11.72 11.93
CA LEU A 294 -6.84 12.00 11.03
C LEU A 294 -5.61 12.49 11.78
N THR A 295 -5.80 13.43 12.72
CA THR A 295 -4.69 14.03 13.47
C THR A 295 -3.93 13.02 14.32
N GLU A 296 -4.61 12.05 14.95
CA GLU A 296 -3.98 10.94 15.67
C GLU A 296 -3.06 10.11 14.75
N ARG A 297 -3.49 9.83 13.53
CA ARG A 297 -2.71 9.04 12.55
C ARG A 297 -1.51 9.82 12.01
N ILE A 298 -1.70 11.10 11.74
CA ILE A 298 -0.60 11.98 11.35
C ILE A 298 0.45 12.09 12.46
N ASP A 299 0.03 12.30 13.72
CA ASP A 299 0.94 12.42 14.86
C ASP A 299 1.74 11.11 15.08
N ALA A 300 1.10 9.95 14.92
CA ALA A 300 1.76 8.66 15.01
C ALA A 300 2.86 8.43 13.96
N VAL A 301 2.82 9.14 12.83
CA VAL A 301 3.84 9.08 11.77
C VAL A 301 4.95 10.10 12.00
N THR A 302 4.60 11.32 12.44
CA THR A 302 5.57 12.43 12.59
C THR A 302 6.40 12.35 13.89
N ASP A 303 5.96 11.57 14.88
CA ASP A 303 6.65 11.39 16.17
C ASP A 303 7.62 10.19 16.19
N ARG A 304 7.82 9.53 15.03
CA ARG A 304 8.79 8.43 14.84
C ARG A 304 10.10 8.93 14.25
#